data_642a2f2f7a3a2a19fd0ac9110b10245b
#
_entry.id   642a2f2f7a3a2a19fd0ac9110b10245b
#
_cell.length_a   1.000
_cell.length_b   1.000
_cell.length_c   1.000
_cell.angle_alpha   90.00
_cell.angle_beta   90.00
_cell.angle_gamma   90.00
#
_symmetry.space_group_name_H-M   'P 1'
#
loop_
_entity.id
_entity.type
_entity.pdbx_description
1 polymer ?
#
loop_
_entity_poly.entity_id
_entity_poly.type
_entity_poly.pdbx_seq_one_letter_code
_entity_poly.pdbx_strand_id
1 'polypeptide(L)'
;MLASSAPQGAAGLHGWAPEVIGAVGTPQTSPEEYLDVFFARSDSSRQAGQAALKRMYARKEDRDEATGWATREAQYDAVCAWGIPDHAALERMSAIEMPVFIANGDSDPMILPRYSYLLAGLIPQARLKIYPDSAHGFLFQHHAEFAADVTEFLD
;
A
#
# COMPACT_ATOMS: atom_id res chain seq x y z
N MET A 1 12.41 -3.76 -10.33
CA MET A 1 11.55 -2.68 -9.76
C MET A 1 10.60 -3.29 -8.74
N LEU A 2 10.31 -2.60 -7.66
CA LEU A 2 9.31 -3.03 -6.66
C LEU A 2 8.03 -2.20 -6.85
N ALA A 3 6.87 -2.84 -6.76
CA ALA A 3 5.58 -2.19 -6.90
C ALA A 3 4.57 -2.72 -5.84
N SER A 4 3.89 -1.79 -5.18
CA SER A 4 2.80 -2.07 -4.24
C SER A 4 1.78 -0.94 -4.37
N SER A 5 1.18 -0.81 -5.55
CA SER A 5 0.24 0.25 -5.88
C SER A 5 -0.81 -0.27 -6.86
N ALA A 6 -1.83 0.56 -7.10
CA ALA A 6 -2.72 0.35 -8.23
C ALA A 6 -2.13 0.96 -9.51
N PRO A 7 -2.35 0.39 -10.69
CA PRO A 7 -1.89 0.98 -11.94
C PRO A 7 -2.63 2.30 -12.21
N GLN A 8 -1.90 3.31 -12.67
CA GLN A 8 -2.50 4.56 -13.11
C GLN A 8 -3.58 4.30 -14.15
N GLY A 9 -4.70 4.98 -14.01
CA GLY A 9 -5.83 4.86 -14.94
C GLY A 9 -6.75 3.67 -14.70
N ALA A 10 -6.51 2.85 -13.68
CA ALA A 10 -7.43 1.77 -13.30
C ALA A 10 -8.73 2.33 -12.73
N ALA A 11 -9.85 1.79 -13.20
CA ALA A 11 -11.16 2.20 -12.71
C ALA A 11 -11.41 1.76 -11.26
N GLY A 12 -12.15 2.58 -10.51
CA GLY A 12 -12.63 2.25 -9.16
C GLY A 12 -11.62 2.48 -8.04
N LEU A 13 -10.54 3.23 -8.29
CA LEU A 13 -9.57 3.59 -7.24
C LEU A 13 -10.13 4.51 -6.15
N HIS A 14 -11.25 5.18 -6.40
CA HIS A 14 -11.90 6.08 -5.44
C HIS A 14 -13.00 5.43 -4.60
N GLY A 15 -13.24 4.15 -4.79
CA GLY A 15 -14.25 3.40 -4.04
C GLY A 15 -13.73 2.88 -2.70
N TRP A 16 -13.07 3.72 -1.90
CA TRP A 16 -12.54 3.30 -0.61
C TRP A 16 -13.63 3.01 0.41
N ALA A 17 -13.37 2.02 1.25
CA ALA A 17 -14.21 1.70 2.39
C ALA A 17 -14.19 2.85 3.42
N PRO A 18 -15.25 2.99 4.25
CA PRO A 18 -15.37 4.09 5.23
C PRO A 18 -14.16 4.22 6.16
N GLU A 19 -13.55 3.12 6.58
CA GLU A 19 -12.36 3.11 7.42
C GLU A 19 -11.14 3.75 6.74
N VAL A 20 -10.97 3.53 5.45
CA VAL A 20 -9.90 4.17 4.67
C VAL A 20 -10.16 5.66 4.53
N ILE A 21 -11.42 6.04 4.23
CA ILE A 21 -11.82 7.45 4.13
C ILE A 21 -11.58 8.17 5.46
N GLY A 22 -11.90 7.52 6.59
CA GLY A 22 -11.62 8.06 7.93
C GLY A 22 -10.12 8.32 8.12
N ALA A 23 -9.29 7.33 7.86
CA ALA A 23 -7.85 7.41 8.06
C ALA A 23 -7.16 8.47 7.19
N VAL A 24 -7.61 8.68 5.95
CA VAL A 24 -7.03 9.69 5.04
C VAL A 24 -7.77 11.04 5.09
N GLY A 25 -8.87 11.11 5.82
CA GLY A 25 -9.73 12.29 5.90
C GLY A 25 -9.11 13.46 6.65
N THR A 26 -8.14 13.20 7.52
CA THR A 26 -7.43 14.19 8.34
C THR A 26 -5.93 14.18 8.07
N PRO A 27 -5.20 15.25 8.39
CA PRO A 27 -3.74 15.29 8.21
C PRO A 27 -2.98 14.28 9.08
N GLN A 28 -3.59 13.85 10.17
CA GLN A 28 -2.96 12.95 11.15
C GLN A 28 -3.88 11.78 11.42
N THR A 29 -3.41 10.59 11.05
CA THR A 29 -4.11 9.33 11.31
C THR A 29 -3.88 8.91 12.76
N SER A 30 -4.93 8.58 13.48
CA SER A 30 -4.82 8.01 14.83
C SER A 30 -4.21 6.59 14.80
N PRO A 31 -3.63 6.11 15.92
CA PRO A 31 -3.15 4.74 16.00
C PRO A 31 -4.21 3.67 15.67
N GLU A 32 -5.47 3.91 16.02
CA GLU A 32 -6.59 3.00 15.75
C GLU A 32 -6.92 2.95 14.27
N GLU A 33 -7.09 4.11 13.62
CA GLU A 33 -7.29 4.22 12.18
C GLU A 33 -6.12 3.62 11.39
N TYR A 34 -4.88 3.82 11.87
CA TYR A 34 -3.70 3.19 11.29
C TYR A 34 -3.79 1.66 11.34
N LEU A 35 -4.16 1.09 12.48
CA LEU A 35 -4.35 -0.35 12.62
C LEU A 35 -5.48 -0.87 11.70
N ASP A 36 -6.55 -0.13 11.54
CA ASP A 36 -7.70 -0.55 10.73
C ASP A 36 -7.41 -0.60 9.22
N VAL A 37 -6.49 0.21 8.74
CA VAL A 37 -6.08 0.23 7.32
C VAL A 37 -4.88 -0.68 7.07
N PHE A 38 -3.90 -0.68 7.98
CA PHE A 38 -2.60 -1.32 7.74
C PHE A 38 -2.56 -2.78 8.15
N PHE A 39 -3.44 -3.25 9.03
CA PHE A 39 -3.43 -4.62 9.55
C PHE A 39 -4.80 -5.28 9.42
N ALA A 40 -4.81 -6.58 9.13
CA ALA A 40 -6.04 -7.35 9.07
C ALA A 40 -6.71 -7.44 10.46
N ARG A 41 -7.95 -7.92 10.50
CA ARG A 41 -8.74 -7.94 11.75
C ARG A 41 -8.47 -9.17 12.64
N SER A 42 -7.61 -10.08 12.22
CA SER A 42 -7.19 -11.22 13.03
C SER A 42 -6.37 -10.79 14.24
N ASP A 43 -6.36 -11.61 15.28
CA ASP A 43 -5.56 -11.34 16.49
C ASP A 43 -4.06 -11.29 16.17
N SER A 44 -3.58 -12.17 15.28
CA SER A 44 -2.18 -12.22 14.84
C SER A 44 -1.77 -10.92 14.14
N SER A 45 -2.56 -10.45 13.19
CA SER A 45 -2.29 -9.21 12.47
C SER A 45 -2.37 -7.98 13.38
N ARG A 46 -3.36 -7.93 14.28
CA ARG A 46 -3.48 -6.84 15.27
C ARG A 46 -2.30 -6.78 16.25
N GLN A 47 -1.80 -7.92 16.70
CA GLN A 47 -0.58 -7.98 17.55
C GLN A 47 0.64 -7.47 16.79
N ALA A 48 0.81 -7.89 15.52
CA ALA A 48 1.88 -7.39 14.66
C ALA A 48 1.78 -5.87 14.46
N GLY A 49 0.57 -5.35 14.27
CA GLY A 49 0.30 -3.92 14.16
C GLY A 49 0.68 -3.13 15.42
N GLN A 50 0.30 -3.61 16.58
CA GLN A 50 0.69 -2.99 17.85
C GLN A 50 2.22 -2.98 18.05
N ALA A 51 2.89 -4.07 17.67
CA ALA A 51 4.33 -4.15 17.71
C ALA A 51 4.98 -3.16 16.71
N ALA A 52 4.40 -2.99 15.52
CA ALA A 52 4.86 -2.01 14.52
C ALA A 52 4.69 -0.57 15.04
N LEU A 53 3.55 -0.22 15.61
CA LEU A 53 3.32 1.09 16.22
C LEU A 53 4.31 1.36 17.36
N LYS A 54 4.56 0.37 18.21
CA LYS A 54 5.55 0.49 19.29
C LYS A 54 6.94 0.82 18.74
N ARG A 55 7.37 0.18 17.65
CA ARG A 55 8.66 0.49 17.01
C ARG A 55 8.65 1.90 16.40
N MET A 56 7.60 2.27 15.70
CA MET A 56 7.43 3.58 15.05
C MET A 56 7.50 4.72 16.07
N TYR A 57 6.87 4.55 17.23
CA TYR A 57 6.85 5.55 18.30
C TYR A 57 8.00 5.42 19.32
N ALA A 58 8.94 4.50 19.11
CA ALA A 58 10.11 4.35 20.01
C ALA A 58 11.04 5.56 19.94
N ARG A 59 11.27 6.10 18.74
CA ARG A 59 12.08 7.32 18.53
C ARG A 59 11.32 8.53 19.07
N LYS A 60 11.92 9.26 20.01
CA LYS A 60 11.32 10.44 20.66
C LYS A 60 11.96 11.76 20.21
N GLU A 61 13.22 11.70 19.75
CA GLU A 61 14.01 12.84 19.30
C GLU A 61 14.10 12.86 17.77
N ASP A 62 14.36 14.02 17.19
CA ASP A 62 14.52 14.26 15.74
C ASP A 62 13.37 13.64 14.92
N ARG A 63 12.15 13.80 15.39
CA ARG A 63 10.96 13.39 14.66
C ARG A 63 10.60 14.44 13.62
N ASP A 64 10.06 13.94 12.50
CA ASP A 64 9.48 14.80 11.49
C ASP A 64 8.31 15.62 12.06
N GLU A 65 8.10 16.79 11.51
CA GLU A 65 6.92 17.60 11.84
C GLU A 65 5.62 16.88 11.46
N ALA A 66 4.58 17.18 12.21
CA ALA A 66 3.27 16.61 11.93
C ALA A 66 2.74 17.08 10.55
N THR A 67 2.16 16.16 9.79
CA THR A 67 1.54 16.48 8.51
C THR A 67 0.42 17.51 8.69
N GLY A 68 0.44 18.57 7.90
CA GLY A 68 -0.59 19.61 7.87
C GLY A 68 -1.62 19.40 6.75
N TRP A 69 -2.66 20.23 6.76
CA TRP A 69 -3.74 20.17 5.75
C TRP A 69 -3.22 20.35 4.33
N ALA A 70 -2.30 21.28 4.08
CA ALA A 70 -1.76 21.51 2.75
C ALA A 70 -1.07 20.26 2.16
N THR A 71 -0.32 19.53 2.98
CA THR A 71 0.30 18.26 2.58
C THR A 71 -0.75 17.19 2.31
N ARG A 72 -1.73 17.06 3.21
CA ARG A 72 -2.83 16.09 3.07
C ARG A 72 -3.61 16.34 1.77
N GLU A 73 -3.98 17.58 1.49
CA GLU A 73 -4.71 17.95 0.29
C GLU A 73 -3.92 17.64 -0.98
N ALA A 74 -2.64 18.03 -1.02
CA ALA A 74 -1.77 17.76 -2.17
C ALA A 74 -1.61 16.25 -2.43
N GLN A 75 -1.47 15.43 -1.39
CA GLN A 75 -1.41 13.96 -1.52
C GLN A 75 -2.75 13.40 -2.03
N TYR A 76 -3.85 13.87 -1.49
CA TYR A 76 -5.18 13.42 -1.89
C TYR A 76 -5.51 13.78 -3.35
N ASP A 77 -5.19 15.00 -3.77
CA ASP A 77 -5.35 15.44 -5.15
C ASP A 77 -4.51 14.59 -6.12
N ALA A 78 -3.28 14.25 -5.74
CA ALA A 78 -2.44 13.36 -6.52
C ALA A 78 -3.04 11.95 -6.66
N VAL A 79 -3.58 11.39 -5.58
CA VAL A 79 -4.28 10.08 -5.61
C VAL A 79 -5.53 10.16 -6.46
N CYS A 80 -6.31 11.24 -6.35
CA CYS A 80 -7.51 11.45 -7.18
C CYS A 80 -7.14 11.54 -8.67
N ALA A 81 -6.11 12.30 -9.01
CA ALA A 81 -5.63 12.40 -10.40
C ALA A 81 -5.10 11.06 -10.92
N TRP A 82 -4.37 10.31 -10.08
CA TRP A 82 -3.89 8.97 -10.42
C TRP A 82 -5.01 8.00 -10.76
N GLY A 83 -6.11 8.08 -10.02
CA GLY A 83 -7.26 7.16 -10.14
C GLY A 83 -8.27 7.52 -11.24
N ILE A 84 -8.05 8.58 -12.01
CA ILE A 84 -8.91 8.88 -13.16
C ILE A 84 -8.74 7.76 -14.20
N PRO A 85 -9.84 7.10 -14.65
CA PRO A 85 -9.74 6.05 -15.66
C PRO A 85 -9.06 6.54 -16.94
N ASP A 86 -7.96 5.88 -17.32
CA ASP A 86 -7.15 6.23 -18.49
C ASP A 86 -6.58 4.95 -19.13
N HIS A 87 -7.18 4.54 -20.23
CA HIS A 87 -6.78 3.34 -20.95
C HIS A 87 -5.35 3.42 -21.50
N ALA A 88 -4.93 4.60 -21.98
CA ALA A 88 -3.57 4.79 -22.48
C ALA A 88 -2.52 4.69 -21.36
N ALA A 89 -2.86 5.13 -20.13
CA ALA A 89 -2.01 4.94 -18.97
C ALA A 89 -1.83 3.45 -18.62
N LEU A 90 -2.91 2.67 -18.71
CA LEU A 90 -2.85 1.21 -18.50
C LEU A 90 -2.02 0.50 -19.57
N GLU A 91 -2.19 0.88 -20.85
CA GLU A 91 -1.41 0.30 -21.95
C GLU A 91 0.09 0.50 -21.78
N ARG A 92 0.52 1.64 -21.22
CA ARG A 92 1.94 1.90 -20.95
C ARG A 92 2.59 0.88 -20.01
N MET A 93 1.81 0.20 -19.16
CA MET A 93 2.35 -0.84 -18.29
C MET A 93 2.95 -2.01 -19.06
N SER A 94 2.42 -2.33 -20.25
CA SER A 94 2.95 -3.39 -21.10
C SER A 94 4.33 -3.08 -21.73
N ALA A 95 4.73 -1.82 -21.71
CA ALA A 95 6.06 -1.37 -22.19
C ALA A 95 7.14 -1.42 -21.09
N ILE A 96 6.81 -1.89 -19.89
CA ILE A 96 7.79 -2.08 -18.81
C ILE A 96 8.56 -3.39 -19.10
N GLU A 97 9.80 -3.26 -19.57
CA GLU A 97 10.64 -4.39 -19.97
C GLU A 97 11.47 -4.97 -18.81
N MET A 98 11.70 -4.19 -17.74
CA MET A 98 12.47 -4.67 -16.60
C MET A 98 11.62 -5.61 -15.72
N PRO A 99 12.26 -6.58 -15.01
CA PRO A 99 11.58 -7.39 -14.02
C PRO A 99 10.91 -6.51 -12.94
N VAL A 100 9.68 -6.85 -12.55
CA VAL A 100 8.91 -6.15 -11.54
C VAL A 100 8.42 -7.12 -10.48
N PHE A 101 8.76 -6.89 -9.22
CA PHE A 101 8.18 -7.59 -8.09
C PHE A 101 7.00 -6.78 -7.54
N ILE A 102 5.82 -7.38 -7.57
CA ILE A 102 4.57 -6.81 -7.08
C ILE A 102 4.22 -7.51 -5.78
N ALA A 103 3.97 -6.73 -4.73
CA ALA A 103 3.65 -7.26 -3.42
C ALA A 103 2.44 -6.53 -2.81
N ASN A 104 1.55 -7.26 -2.10
CA ASN A 104 0.43 -6.68 -1.38
C ASN A 104 -0.08 -7.63 -0.29
N GLY A 105 -0.88 -7.11 0.65
CA GLY A 105 -1.65 -7.93 1.58
C GLY A 105 -2.93 -8.48 0.96
N ASP A 106 -3.40 -9.63 1.41
CA ASP A 106 -4.63 -10.25 0.89
C ASP A 106 -5.92 -9.51 1.27
N SER A 107 -5.84 -8.68 2.31
CA SER A 107 -6.96 -7.96 2.89
C SER A 107 -6.75 -6.43 2.88
N ASP A 108 -5.92 -5.91 1.97
CA ASP A 108 -5.65 -4.47 1.84
C ASP A 108 -6.92 -3.71 1.44
N PRO A 109 -7.46 -2.83 2.31
CA PRO A 109 -8.66 -2.06 2.01
C PRO A 109 -8.37 -0.78 1.21
N MET A 110 -7.11 -0.32 1.18
CA MET A 110 -6.70 0.90 0.50
C MET A 110 -6.30 0.64 -0.95
N ILE A 111 -5.40 -0.32 -1.17
CA ILE A 111 -5.00 -0.80 -2.49
C ILE A 111 -5.48 -2.24 -2.63
N LEU A 112 -6.72 -2.40 -3.08
CA LEU A 112 -7.33 -3.73 -3.15
C LEU A 112 -6.46 -4.72 -3.93
N PRO A 113 -6.32 -5.97 -3.48
CA PRO A 113 -5.46 -6.99 -4.11
C PRO A 113 -5.74 -7.19 -5.61
N ARG A 114 -6.96 -6.93 -6.06
CA ARG A 114 -7.31 -6.99 -7.51
C ARG A 114 -6.43 -6.09 -8.37
N TYR A 115 -5.92 -4.97 -7.85
CA TYR A 115 -5.04 -4.07 -8.58
C TYR A 115 -3.63 -4.63 -8.72
N SER A 116 -3.15 -5.39 -7.73
CA SER A 116 -1.89 -6.12 -7.82
C SER A 116 -1.95 -7.23 -8.87
N TYR A 117 -3.08 -7.95 -8.96
CA TYR A 117 -3.33 -8.92 -10.03
C TYR A 117 -3.42 -8.24 -11.40
N LEU A 118 -4.07 -7.07 -11.48
CA LEU A 118 -4.14 -6.29 -12.72
C LEU A 118 -2.74 -5.86 -13.17
N LEU A 119 -1.91 -5.33 -12.28
CA LEU A 119 -0.52 -4.98 -12.58
C LEU A 119 0.26 -6.19 -13.10
N ALA A 120 0.13 -7.34 -12.44
CA ALA A 120 0.82 -8.57 -12.84
C ALA A 120 0.36 -9.07 -14.22
N GLY A 121 -0.90 -8.81 -14.58
CA GLY A 121 -1.42 -9.15 -15.91
C GLY A 121 -0.99 -8.18 -17.02
N LEU A 122 -0.66 -6.93 -16.67
CA LEU A 122 -0.25 -5.91 -17.63
C LEU A 122 1.25 -5.88 -17.88
N ILE A 123 2.07 -6.19 -16.89
CA ILE A 123 3.54 -6.07 -16.95
C ILE A 123 4.13 -7.43 -17.37
N PRO A 124 4.85 -7.52 -18.51
CA PRO A 124 5.30 -8.81 -19.05
C PRO A 124 6.21 -9.62 -18.13
N GLN A 125 7.07 -8.96 -17.36
CA GLN A 125 8.03 -9.61 -16.47
C GLN A 125 7.67 -9.37 -14.98
N ALA A 126 6.37 -9.45 -14.66
CA ALA A 126 5.90 -9.30 -13.30
C ALA A 126 5.99 -10.62 -12.51
N ARG A 127 6.48 -10.52 -11.27
CA ARG A 127 6.36 -11.57 -10.24
C ARG A 127 5.46 -11.03 -9.13
N LEU A 128 4.35 -11.69 -8.85
CA LEU A 128 3.38 -11.29 -7.84
C LEU A 128 3.48 -12.16 -6.59
N LYS A 129 3.46 -11.52 -5.43
CA LYS A 129 3.26 -12.20 -4.14
C LYS A 129 2.21 -11.47 -3.30
N ILE A 130 1.20 -12.21 -2.84
CA ILE A 130 0.19 -11.74 -1.91
C ILE A 130 0.49 -12.37 -0.54
N TYR A 131 0.64 -11.53 0.48
CA TYR A 131 0.93 -11.94 1.85
C TYR A 131 -0.37 -12.22 2.60
N PRO A 132 -0.52 -13.40 3.21
CA PRO A 132 -1.77 -13.79 3.87
C PRO A 132 -1.97 -13.03 5.18
N ASP A 133 -3.24 -12.94 5.61
CA ASP A 133 -3.64 -12.35 6.89
C ASP A 133 -3.05 -10.95 7.11
N SER A 134 -2.96 -10.14 6.06
CA SER A 134 -2.36 -8.82 6.12
C SER A 134 -3.08 -7.81 5.22
N ALA A 135 -3.04 -6.54 5.64
CA ALA A 135 -3.65 -5.44 4.92
C ALA A 135 -2.58 -4.53 4.28
N HIS A 136 -2.81 -3.23 4.23
CA HIS A 136 -1.91 -2.27 3.60
C HIS A 136 -0.49 -2.27 4.19
N GLY A 137 -0.36 -2.66 5.46
CA GLY A 137 0.91 -2.78 6.18
C GLY A 137 1.59 -4.15 6.10
N PHE A 138 1.30 -4.97 5.09
CA PHE A 138 1.87 -6.32 4.95
C PHE A 138 3.40 -6.36 5.15
N LEU A 139 4.11 -5.36 4.64
CA LEU A 139 5.57 -5.25 4.76
C LEU A 139 6.05 -5.01 6.20
N PHE A 140 5.22 -4.46 7.08
CA PHE A 140 5.54 -4.29 8.50
C PHE A 140 5.22 -5.56 9.30
N GLN A 141 4.20 -6.29 8.89
CA GLN A 141 3.78 -7.55 9.50
C GLN A 141 4.72 -8.69 9.10
N HIS A 142 4.98 -8.84 7.82
CA HIS A 142 5.82 -9.88 7.22
C HIS A 142 7.24 -9.39 6.90
N HIS A 143 7.78 -8.46 7.69
CA HIS A 143 9.00 -7.74 7.34
C HIS A 143 10.22 -8.62 7.03
N ALA A 144 10.40 -9.73 7.75
CA ALA A 144 11.51 -10.65 7.52
C ALA A 144 11.34 -11.44 6.22
N GLU A 145 10.12 -11.93 5.96
CA GLU A 145 9.78 -12.65 4.74
C GLU A 145 9.85 -11.71 3.53
N PHE A 146 9.26 -10.52 3.63
CA PHE A 146 9.30 -9.52 2.57
C PHE A 146 10.75 -9.11 2.22
N ALA A 147 11.60 -8.92 3.23
CA ALA A 147 13.01 -8.61 2.99
C ALA A 147 13.74 -9.74 2.27
N ALA A 148 13.46 -11.00 2.63
CA ALA A 148 14.05 -12.17 1.96
C ALA A 148 13.58 -12.27 0.49
N ASP A 149 12.28 -12.10 0.23
CA ASP A 149 11.71 -12.11 -1.12
C ASP A 149 12.29 -11.01 -2.00
N VAL A 150 12.48 -9.81 -1.45
CA VAL A 150 13.08 -8.68 -2.18
C VAL A 150 14.55 -8.96 -2.49
N THR A 151 15.30 -9.53 -1.54
CA THR A 151 16.71 -9.90 -1.75
C THR A 151 16.82 -10.95 -2.86
N GLU A 152 16.03 -12.03 -2.78
CA GLU A 152 15.99 -13.07 -3.83
C GLU A 152 15.61 -12.51 -5.22
N PHE A 153 14.74 -11.50 -5.25
CA PHE A 153 14.31 -10.88 -6.51
C PHE A 153 15.41 -9.99 -7.12
N LEU A 154 16.27 -9.41 -6.30
CA LEU A 154 17.32 -8.46 -6.75
C LEU A 154 18.64 -9.16 -7.14
N ASP A 155 18.85 -10.40 -6.69
CA ASP A 155 20.01 -11.25 -7.04
C ASP A 155 19.85 -11.87 -8.43
#